data_8d4cedead008028f6c5a0013bca7a129
#
_entry.id   8d4cedead008028f6c5a0013bca7a129
#
_cell.length_a   1.000
_cell.length_b   1.000
_cell.length_c   1.000
_cell.angle_alpha   90.00
_cell.angle_beta   90.00
_cell.angle_gamma   90.00
#
_symmetry.space_group_name_H-M   'P 1'
#
loop_
_entity.id
_entity.type
_entity.pdbx_description
1 polymer ?
#
loop_
_entity_poly.entity_id
_entity_poly.type
_entity_poly.pdbx_seq_one_letter_code
_entity_poly.pdbx_strand_id
1 'polypeptide(L)'
;MKLYRWEDMKEEPITDLLTRRYISGDQMTLARFFLKKGCYVSAHSHENEQMSTILTGALKFVINGEDVIVKAGETLYIPPFTEHSAEALEDTDALDAFSPVRSDWVDGRDGYLRGNTE
;
A
#
# COMPACT_ATOMS: atom_id res chain seq x y z
N MET A 1 -18.47 -2.37 17.70
CA MET A 1 -17.10 -2.85 17.89
C MET A 1 -16.89 -4.11 17.05
N LYS A 2 -15.78 -4.21 16.34
CA LYS A 2 -15.43 -5.37 15.54
C LYS A 2 -13.99 -5.74 15.79
N LEU A 3 -13.73 -7.04 15.91
CA LEU A 3 -12.37 -7.56 16.01
C LEU A 3 -12.04 -8.28 14.71
N TYR A 4 -10.91 -7.91 14.10
CA TYR A 4 -10.43 -8.53 12.87
C TYR A 4 -9.15 -9.29 13.15
N ARG A 5 -9.00 -10.45 12.50
CA ARG A 5 -7.74 -11.19 12.48
C ARG A 5 -7.27 -11.23 11.03
N TRP A 6 -6.08 -10.70 10.80
CA TRP A 6 -5.54 -10.66 9.44
C TRP A 6 -5.45 -12.05 8.81
N GLU A 7 -5.08 -13.04 9.61
CA GLU A 7 -4.92 -14.42 9.12
C GLU A 7 -6.24 -15.07 8.69
N ASP A 8 -7.38 -14.58 9.21
CA ASP A 8 -8.71 -15.08 8.85
C ASP A 8 -9.28 -14.36 7.63
N MET A 9 -8.63 -13.30 7.19
CA MET A 9 -9.09 -12.49 6.07
C MET A 9 -8.57 -13.07 4.77
N LYS A 10 -9.44 -13.12 3.77
CA LYS A 10 -9.06 -13.61 2.46
C LYS A 10 -8.04 -12.66 1.83
N GLU A 11 -6.92 -13.22 1.40
CA GLU A 11 -5.91 -12.50 0.65
C GLU A 11 -6.40 -12.28 -0.77
N GLU A 12 -6.45 -11.03 -1.19
CA GLU A 12 -6.88 -10.67 -2.54
C GLU A 12 -5.66 -10.61 -3.46
N PRO A 13 -5.58 -11.48 -4.48
CA PRO A 13 -4.51 -11.39 -5.45
C PRO A 13 -4.78 -10.20 -6.38
N ILE A 14 -3.89 -9.21 -6.36
CA ILE A 14 -3.96 -8.04 -7.23
C ILE A 14 -3.21 -8.34 -8.53
N THR A 15 -1.97 -8.83 -8.39
CA THR A 15 -1.13 -9.31 -9.50
C THR A 15 -0.41 -10.58 -9.02
N ASP A 16 0.42 -11.17 -9.87
CA ASP A 16 1.24 -12.32 -9.48
C ASP A 16 2.26 -11.97 -8.38
N LEU A 17 2.58 -10.69 -8.21
CA LEU A 17 3.58 -10.23 -7.26
C LEU A 17 3.01 -9.46 -6.08
N LEU A 18 1.70 -9.18 -6.07
CA LEU A 18 1.06 -8.31 -5.08
C LEU A 18 -0.24 -8.90 -4.59
N THR A 19 -0.35 -9.06 -3.26
CA THR A 19 -1.62 -9.42 -2.61
C THR A 19 -1.99 -8.36 -1.59
N ARG A 20 -3.29 -8.26 -1.29
CA ARG A 20 -3.84 -7.23 -0.41
C ARG A 20 -4.92 -7.80 0.50
N ARG A 21 -4.89 -7.36 1.77
CA ARG A 21 -6.03 -7.44 2.70
C ARG A 21 -6.26 -6.04 3.23
N TYR A 22 -7.52 -5.62 3.41
CA TYR A 22 -7.75 -4.31 4.02
C TYR A 22 -9.04 -4.27 4.83
N ILE A 23 -9.07 -3.31 5.75
CA ILE A 23 -10.19 -3.04 6.66
C ILE A 23 -10.45 -1.55 6.58
N SER A 24 -11.71 -1.16 6.37
CA SER A 24 -12.11 0.26 6.39
C SER A 24 -13.04 0.52 7.55
N GLY A 25 -12.72 1.56 8.33
CA GLY A 25 -13.62 2.16 9.30
C GLY A 25 -14.36 3.34 8.67
N ASP A 26 -14.83 4.28 9.50
CA ASP A 26 -15.54 5.46 9.01
C ASP A 26 -14.60 6.47 8.36
N GLN A 27 -13.38 6.61 8.88
CA GLN A 27 -12.46 7.67 8.47
C GLN A 27 -11.10 7.18 8.04
N MET A 28 -10.84 5.89 8.13
CA MET A 28 -9.52 5.36 7.80
C MET A 28 -9.60 3.95 7.22
N THR A 29 -8.56 3.59 6.49
CA THR A 29 -8.36 2.25 5.96
C THR A 29 -6.99 1.74 6.43
N LEU A 30 -6.96 0.49 6.91
CA LEU A 30 -5.71 -0.23 7.18
C LEU A 30 -5.56 -1.32 6.14
N ALA A 31 -4.39 -1.44 5.55
CA ALA A 31 -4.11 -2.45 4.54
C ALA A 31 -2.84 -3.23 4.86
N ARG A 32 -2.88 -4.53 4.61
CA ARG A 32 -1.71 -5.39 4.62
C ARG A 32 -1.43 -5.79 3.18
N PHE A 33 -0.23 -5.46 2.73
CA PHE A 33 0.25 -5.85 1.41
C PHE A 33 1.39 -6.85 1.56
N PHE A 34 1.38 -7.86 0.73
CA PHE A 34 2.56 -8.68 0.51
C PHE A 34 3.04 -8.44 -0.91
N LEU A 35 4.29 -7.99 -1.05
CA LEU A 35 4.92 -7.68 -2.32
C LEU A 35 6.10 -8.61 -2.50
N LYS A 36 6.10 -9.40 -3.57
CA LYS A 36 7.26 -10.21 -3.92
C LYS A 36 8.34 -9.31 -4.51
N LYS A 37 9.60 -9.70 -4.33
CA LYS A 37 10.74 -8.98 -4.90
C LYS A 37 10.49 -8.64 -6.36
N GLY A 38 10.73 -7.38 -6.72
CA GLY A 38 10.54 -6.87 -8.07
C GLY A 38 9.14 -6.32 -8.33
N CYS A 39 8.19 -6.48 -7.41
CA CYS A 39 6.87 -5.88 -7.54
C CYS A 39 7.00 -4.36 -7.62
N TYR A 40 6.37 -3.77 -8.62
CA TYR A 40 6.39 -2.33 -8.84
C TYR A 40 4.97 -1.79 -8.83
N VAL A 41 4.74 -0.77 -8.00
CA VAL A 41 3.49 -0.01 -7.97
C VAL A 41 3.76 1.32 -8.67
N SER A 42 3.09 1.56 -9.78
CA SER A 42 3.33 2.74 -10.62
C SER A 42 3.01 4.04 -9.89
N ALA A 43 3.66 5.12 -10.35
CA ALA A 43 3.49 6.45 -9.76
C ALA A 43 2.01 6.87 -9.81
N HIS A 44 1.51 7.32 -8.67
CA HIS A 44 0.13 7.75 -8.50
C HIS A 44 0.06 8.71 -7.33
N SER A 45 -1.08 9.41 -7.21
CA SER A 45 -1.38 10.23 -6.04
C SER A 45 -2.85 10.02 -5.67
N HIS A 46 -3.19 10.32 -4.42
CA HIS A 46 -4.56 10.20 -3.93
C HIS A 46 -4.79 11.21 -2.80
N GLU A 47 -6.06 11.45 -2.52
CA GLU A 47 -6.47 12.41 -1.48
C GLU A 47 -6.06 11.98 -0.07
N ASN A 48 -5.78 10.71 0.13
CA ASN A 48 -5.46 10.16 1.43
C ASN A 48 -4.04 10.53 1.85
N GLU A 49 -3.86 10.90 3.11
CA GLU A 49 -2.53 10.79 3.70
C GLU A 49 -2.26 9.31 3.95
N GLN A 50 -1.01 8.93 3.98
CA GLN A 50 -0.59 7.54 4.08
C GLN A 50 0.58 7.38 5.01
N MET A 51 0.54 6.37 5.87
CA MET A 51 1.70 5.92 6.64
C MET A 51 1.97 4.47 6.27
N SER A 52 3.17 4.22 5.76
CA SER A 52 3.58 2.87 5.32
C SER A 52 4.64 2.34 6.27
N THR A 53 4.30 1.27 6.98
CA THR A 53 5.20 0.60 7.92
C THR A 53 5.65 -0.73 7.31
N ILE A 54 6.96 -0.93 7.23
CA ILE A 54 7.52 -2.17 6.72
C ILE A 54 7.70 -3.13 7.90
N LEU A 55 7.01 -4.27 7.85
CA LEU A 55 7.11 -5.30 8.88
C LEU A 55 8.28 -6.23 8.61
N THR A 56 8.45 -6.65 7.37
CA THR A 56 9.61 -7.44 6.89
C THR A 56 9.93 -6.99 5.48
N GLY A 57 11.20 -7.05 5.09
CA GLY A 57 11.64 -6.71 3.75
C GLY A 57 12.08 -5.26 3.61
N ALA A 58 11.99 -4.73 2.40
CA ALA A 58 12.38 -3.36 2.08
C ALA A 58 11.68 -2.88 0.81
N LEU A 59 11.14 -1.66 0.86
CA LEU A 59 10.56 -0.98 -0.30
C LEU A 59 11.38 0.26 -0.64
N LYS A 60 11.53 0.51 -1.92
CA LYS A 60 12.05 1.78 -2.43
C LYS A 60 10.88 2.60 -2.93
N PHE A 61 10.60 3.70 -2.26
CA PHE A 61 9.62 4.69 -2.72
C PHE A 61 10.33 5.75 -3.54
N VAL A 62 9.62 6.28 -4.54
CA VAL A 62 10.03 7.50 -5.24
C VAL A 62 8.95 8.54 -4.96
N ILE A 63 9.30 9.57 -4.20
CA ILE A 63 8.37 10.61 -3.76
C ILE A 63 8.74 11.91 -4.47
N ASN A 64 7.88 12.38 -5.39
CA ASN A 64 8.17 13.57 -6.20
C ASN A 64 9.57 13.54 -6.81
N GLY A 65 9.97 12.36 -7.31
CA GLY A 65 11.27 12.17 -7.95
C GLY A 65 12.43 11.87 -7.00
N GLU A 66 12.19 11.79 -5.69
CA GLU A 66 13.23 11.53 -4.69
C GLU A 66 13.11 10.09 -4.16
N ASP A 67 14.22 9.36 -4.15
CA ASP A 67 14.25 7.98 -3.66
C ASP A 67 14.30 7.92 -2.13
N VAL A 68 13.46 7.05 -1.55
CA VAL A 68 13.48 6.76 -0.12
C VAL A 68 13.37 5.26 0.07
N ILE A 69 14.36 4.65 0.69
CA ILE A 69 14.32 3.22 1.02
C ILE A 69 13.80 3.07 2.45
N VAL A 70 12.72 2.29 2.60
CA VAL A 70 12.09 2.03 3.90
C VAL A 70 12.30 0.56 4.21
N LYS A 71 12.89 0.27 5.37
CA LYS A 71 13.26 -1.08 5.81
C LYS A 71 12.38 -1.53 6.96
N ALA A 72 12.45 -2.81 7.29
CA ALA A 72 11.71 -3.40 8.42
C ALA A 72 11.87 -2.55 9.68
N GLY A 73 10.75 -2.24 10.33
CA GLY A 73 10.71 -1.42 11.54
C GLY A 73 10.62 0.08 11.29
N GLU A 74 10.62 0.51 10.03
CA GLU A 74 10.54 1.93 9.67
C GLU A 74 9.17 2.28 9.10
N THR A 75 8.75 3.53 9.28
CA THR A 75 7.49 4.05 8.76
C THR A 75 7.73 5.31 7.95
N LEU A 76 7.20 5.35 6.73
CA LEU A 76 7.24 6.53 5.87
C LEU A 76 5.88 7.22 5.90
N TYR A 77 5.87 8.53 6.12
CA TYR A 77 4.68 9.36 5.99
C TYR A 77 4.64 10.02 4.60
N ILE A 78 3.52 9.85 3.90
CA ILE A 78 3.28 10.45 2.59
C ILE A 78 2.08 11.39 2.72
N PRO A 79 2.26 12.71 2.51
CA PRO A 79 1.14 13.67 2.59
C PRO A 79 0.09 13.43 1.49
N PRO A 80 -1.14 13.98 1.68
CA PRO A 80 -2.16 13.91 0.63
C PRO A 80 -1.67 14.48 -0.70
N PHE A 81 -2.15 13.92 -1.79
CA PHE A 81 -1.89 14.39 -3.16
C PHE A 81 -0.41 14.41 -3.55
N THR A 82 0.42 13.63 -2.88
CA THR A 82 1.86 13.53 -3.17
C THR A 82 2.10 12.35 -4.10
N GLU A 83 2.69 12.61 -5.26
CA GLU A 83 2.99 11.55 -6.22
C GLU A 83 4.05 10.60 -5.65
N HIS A 84 3.78 9.31 -5.73
CA HIS A 84 4.69 8.29 -5.23
C HIS A 84 4.54 6.98 -6.01
N SER A 85 5.65 6.25 -6.07
CA SER A 85 5.72 4.88 -6.58
C SER A 85 6.46 4.03 -5.56
N ALA A 86 6.38 2.71 -5.70
CA ALA A 86 7.07 1.79 -4.81
C ALA A 86 7.58 0.57 -5.56
N GLU A 87 8.74 0.10 -5.17
CA GLU A 87 9.33 -1.13 -5.70
C GLU A 87 9.81 -2.00 -4.56
N ALA A 88 9.47 -3.28 -4.58
CA ALA A 88 9.93 -4.23 -3.58
C ALA A 88 11.36 -4.67 -3.91
N LEU A 89 12.29 -4.31 -3.04
CA LEU A 89 13.69 -4.69 -3.18
C LEU A 89 13.94 -6.14 -2.74
N GLU A 90 13.05 -6.66 -1.92
CA GLU A 90 12.98 -8.06 -1.48
C GLU A 90 11.52 -8.37 -1.16
N ASP A 91 11.20 -9.62 -0.84
CA ASP A 91 9.84 -9.96 -0.42
C ASP A 91 9.48 -9.14 0.81
N THR A 92 8.36 -8.42 0.76
CA THR A 92 8.01 -7.41 1.75
C THR A 92 6.59 -7.59 2.26
N ASP A 93 6.43 -7.51 3.58
CA ASP A 93 5.15 -7.43 4.27
C ASP A 93 5.01 -6.00 4.80
N ALA A 94 4.00 -5.28 4.34
CA ALA A 94 3.79 -3.87 4.67
C ALA A 94 2.41 -3.65 5.29
N LEU A 95 2.36 -2.74 6.27
CA LEU A 95 1.11 -2.28 6.87
C LEU A 95 0.95 -0.80 6.55
N ASP A 96 -0.10 -0.47 5.81
CA ASP A 96 -0.39 0.90 5.38
C ASP A 96 -1.65 1.42 6.06
N ALA A 97 -1.59 2.64 6.57
CA ALA A 97 -2.73 3.36 7.12
C ALA A 97 -3.05 4.55 6.21
N PHE A 98 -4.34 4.72 5.90
CA PHE A 98 -4.84 5.80 5.04
C PHE A 98 -5.97 6.54 5.70
N SER A 99 -6.02 7.85 5.54
CA SER A 99 -7.15 8.67 5.96
C SER A 99 -7.35 9.82 4.95
N PRO A 100 -8.58 10.06 4.47
CA PRO A 100 -9.82 9.32 4.71
C PRO A 100 -9.80 7.91 4.13
N VAL A 101 -10.92 7.21 4.19
CA VAL A 101 -11.02 5.84 3.66
C VAL A 101 -10.66 5.78 2.18
N ARG A 102 -10.13 4.64 1.74
CA ARG A 102 -9.80 4.41 0.32
C ARG A 102 -11.06 4.07 -0.47
N SER A 103 -11.85 5.10 -0.78
CA SER A 103 -13.06 4.94 -1.57
C SER A 103 -12.78 4.43 -2.98
N ASP A 104 -11.63 4.76 -3.54
CA ASP A 104 -11.19 4.28 -4.85
C ASP A 104 -11.08 2.75 -4.92
N TRP A 105 -10.68 2.12 -3.81
CA TRP A 105 -10.60 0.65 -3.76
C TRP A 105 -11.99 0.02 -3.75
N VAL A 106 -12.92 0.60 -2.99
CA VAL A 106 -14.30 0.12 -2.92
C VAL A 106 -15.00 0.28 -4.27
N ASP A 107 -14.70 1.37 -4.99
CA ASP A 107 -15.30 1.67 -6.29
C ASP A 107 -14.60 0.98 -7.46
N GLY A 108 -13.54 0.20 -7.21
CA GLY A 108 -12.81 -0.48 -8.27
C GLY A 108 -11.90 0.42 -9.11
N ARG A 109 -11.53 1.60 -8.59
CA ARG A 109 -10.63 2.55 -9.27
C ARG A 109 -9.18 2.35 -8.85
N ASP A 110 -8.77 1.10 -8.66
CA ASP A 110 -7.43 0.74 -8.20
C ASP A 110 -6.56 0.13 -9.31
N GLY A 111 -6.82 0.53 -10.57
CA GLY A 111 -6.11 0.00 -11.73
C GLY A 111 -4.60 0.20 -11.67
N TYR A 112 -4.12 1.27 -11.01
CA TYR A 112 -2.68 1.53 -10.88
C TYR A 112 -1.96 0.41 -10.10
N LEU A 113 -2.64 -0.26 -9.16
CA LEU A 113 -2.09 -1.41 -8.44
C LEU A 113 -1.98 -2.63 -9.34
N ARG A 114 -2.81 -2.70 -10.38
CA ARG A 114 -2.92 -3.84 -11.28
C ARG A 114 -2.10 -3.66 -12.56
N GLY A 115 -1.33 -2.57 -12.63
CA GLY A 115 -0.54 -2.25 -13.81
C GLY A 115 -1.32 -1.57 -14.92
N ASN A 116 -2.57 -1.16 -14.68
CA ASN A 116 -3.38 -0.44 -15.67
C ASN A 116 -3.03 1.05 -15.65
N THR A 117 -3.14 1.69 -16.82
CA THR A 117 -2.96 3.13 -16.97
C THR A 117 -4.34 3.78 -17.10
N GLU A 118 -4.83 4.32 -16.02
CA GLU A 118 -6.13 5.00 -16.01
C GLU A 118 -5.98 6.44 -15.58
#